data_e5eafe3a0a56482fb88383c247b9d734
#
_entry.id   e5eafe3a0a56482fb88383c247b9d734
#
_cell.length_a   1.000
_cell.length_b   1.000
_cell.length_c   1.000
_cell.angle_alpha   90.00
_cell.angle_beta   90.00
_cell.angle_gamma   90.00
#
_symmetry.space_group_name_H-M   'P 1'
#
loop_
_entity.id
_entity.type
_entity.pdbx_description
1 polymer ?
#
loop_
_entity_poly.entity_id
_entity_poly.type
_entity_poly.pdbx_seq_one_letter_code
_entity_poly.pdbx_strand_id
1 'polypeptide(L)' 'MEDLIEALRIFLKYANPYSPTHCEHDELWIAGVDPGEVSSADVARLDELGFFVDDGGFKSFRFGSA' A
#
# COMPACT_ATOMS: atom_id res chain seq x y z
N MET A 1 -13.16 -2.75 -5.04
CA MET A 1 -12.48 -4.02 -4.70
C MET A 1 -11.34 -4.36 -5.66
N GLU A 2 -11.56 -4.17 -6.95
CA GLU A 2 -10.53 -4.49 -7.96
C GLU A 2 -9.25 -3.70 -7.77
N ASP A 3 -9.37 -2.41 -7.47
CA ASP A 3 -8.20 -1.55 -7.26
C ASP A 3 -7.40 -2.00 -6.04
N LEU A 4 -8.08 -2.43 -4.98
CA LEU A 4 -7.41 -2.95 -3.79
C LEU A 4 -6.69 -4.25 -4.11
N ILE A 5 -7.30 -5.14 -4.89
CA ILE A 5 -6.68 -6.41 -5.29
C ILE A 5 -5.43 -6.13 -6.12
N GLU A 6 -5.51 -5.21 -7.08
CA GLU A 6 -4.36 -4.86 -7.91
C GLU A 6 -3.23 -4.29 -7.05
N ALA A 7 -3.55 -3.37 -6.13
CA ALA A 7 -2.55 -2.78 -5.25
C ALA A 7 -1.86 -3.85 -4.39
N LEU A 8 -2.63 -4.76 -3.80
CA LEU A 8 -2.06 -5.82 -2.98
C LEU A 8 -1.16 -6.76 -3.78
N ARG A 9 -1.50 -7.03 -5.04
CA ARG A 9 -0.63 -7.82 -5.93
C ARG A 9 0.69 -7.11 -6.21
N ILE A 10 0.66 -5.79 -6.38
CA ILE A 10 1.87 -5.00 -6.56
C ILE A 10 2.74 -5.09 -5.30
N PHE A 11 2.16 -4.87 -4.12
CA PHE A 11 2.90 -4.96 -2.86
C PHE A 11 3.49 -6.36 -2.66
N LEU A 12 2.77 -7.39 -3.04
CA LEU A 12 3.22 -8.78 -2.89
C LEU A 12 4.53 -9.07 -3.63
N LYS A 13 4.83 -8.32 -4.69
CA LYS A 13 6.11 -8.46 -5.40
C LYS A 13 7.31 -8.05 -4.55
N TYR A 14 7.09 -7.24 -3.53
CA TYR A 14 8.16 -6.65 -2.72
C TYR A 14 8.27 -7.28 -1.34
N ALA A 15 7.15 -7.69 -0.75
CA ALA A 15 7.15 -8.31 0.57
C ALA A 15 5.87 -9.11 0.79
N ASN A 16 5.94 -10.10 1.66
CA ASN A 16 4.78 -10.92 2.01
C ASN A 16 4.82 -11.22 3.52
N PRO A 17 4.69 -10.20 4.37
CA PRO A 17 4.73 -10.41 5.81
C PRO A 17 3.47 -11.10 6.32
N TYR A 18 3.57 -11.75 7.48
CA TYR A 18 2.44 -12.44 8.09
C TYR A 18 1.29 -11.49 8.42
N SER A 19 1.62 -10.30 8.91
CA SER A 19 0.63 -9.25 9.23
C SER A 19 0.87 -8.07 8.28
N PRO A 20 0.27 -8.10 7.07
CA PRO A 20 0.64 -7.14 6.03
C PRO A 20 0.01 -5.77 6.15
N THR A 21 -1.02 -5.60 6.97
CA THR A 21 -1.77 -4.35 7.04
C THR A 21 -2.00 -3.88 8.46
N HIS A 22 -2.19 -2.56 8.59
CA HIS A 22 -2.55 -1.94 9.85
C HIS A 22 -3.58 -0.85 9.56
N CYS A 23 -4.69 -0.84 10.27
CA CYS A 23 -5.73 0.17 10.11
C CYS A 23 -5.81 1.06 11.33
N GLU A 24 -5.78 2.37 11.12
CA GLU A 24 -5.84 3.36 12.19
C GLU A 24 -6.36 4.68 11.62
N HIS A 25 -7.30 5.31 12.31
CA HIS A 25 -7.84 6.64 11.93
C HIS A 25 -8.31 6.71 10.47
N ASP A 26 -9.04 5.69 10.00
CA ASP A 26 -9.53 5.58 8.62
C ASP A 26 -8.41 5.40 7.59
N GLU A 27 -7.21 5.08 8.02
CA GLU A 27 -6.07 4.83 7.14
C GLU A 27 -5.75 3.36 7.09
N LEU A 28 -5.49 2.85 5.90
CA LEU A 28 -4.93 1.50 5.71
C LEU A 28 -3.44 1.65 5.43
N TRP A 29 -2.62 1.11 6.31
CA TRP A 29 -1.17 1.11 6.16
C TRP A 29 -0.68 -0.25 5.68
N ILE A 30 0.32 -0.26 4.81
CA ILE A 30 0.96 -1.48 4.33
C ILE A 30 2.28 -1.67 5.06
N ALA A 31 2.44 -2.82 5.69
CA ALA A 31 3.64 -3.15 6.43
C ALA A 31 4.67 -3.88 5.55
N GLY A 32 5.94 -3.65 5.83
CA GLY A 32 7.02 -4.44 5.25
C GLY A 32 7.46 -4.06 3.85
N VAL A 33 6.85 -3.04 3.23
CA VAL A 33 7.23 -2.57 1.90
C VAL A 33 7.90 -1.20 2.03
N ASP A 34 9.18 -1.12 1.63
CA ASP A 34 9.94 0.13 1.64
C ASP A 34 9.71 0.85 0.31
N PRO A 35 9.13 2.07 0.33
CA PRO A 35 8.91 2.83 -0.91
C PRO A 35 10.18 3.04 -1.74
N GLY A 36 11.34 3.10 -1.09
CA GLY A 36 12.62 3.25 -1.79
C GLY A 36 13.00 2.05 -2.65
N GLU A 37 12.42 0.88 -2.39
CA GLU A 37 12.66 -0.34 -3.15
C GLU A 37 11.61 -0.59 -4.23
N VAL A 38 10.52 0.17 -4.22
CA VAL A 38 9.45 0.02 -5.20
C VAL A 38 9.78 0.82 -6.44
N SER A 39 9.59 0.22 -7.64
CA SER A 39 9.87 0.91 -8.88
C SER A 39 9.00 2.16 -9.02
N SER A 40 9.51 3.17 -9.75
CA SER A 40 8.76 4.41 -9.96
C SER A 40 7.45 4.17 -10.72
N ALA A 41 7.42 3.20 -11.62
CA ALA A 41 6.20 2.82 -12.32
C ALA A 41 5.15 2.26 -11.36
N ASP A 42 5.58 1.41 -10.42
CA ASP A 42 4.66 0.84 -9.43
C ASP A 42 4.21 1.89 -8.41
N VAL A 43 5.09 2.80 -8.00
CA VAL A 43 4.70 3.91 -7.12
C VAL A 43 3.61 4.75 -7.77
N ALA A 44 3.78 5.09 -9.06
CA ALA A 44 2.79 5.86 -9.80
C ALA A 44 1.45 5.10 -9.93
N ARG A 45 1.52 3.79 -10.21
CA ARG A 45 0.30 2.99 -10.32
C ARG A 45 -0.41 2.87 -8.98
N LEU A 46 0.34 2.65 -7.90
CA LEU A 46 -0.24 2.58 -6.56
C LEU A 46 -0.94 3.89 -6.18
N ASP A 47 -0.36 5.02 -6.56
CA ASP A 47 -0.98 6.32 -6.32
C ASP A 47 -2.33 6.41 -7.03
N GLU A 48 -2.42 5.96 -8.28
CA GLU A 48 -3.68 5.90 -9.03
C GLU A 48 -4.71 4.99 -8.35
N LEU A 49 -4.24 3.93 -7.69
CA LEU A 49 -5.10 2.98 -6.99
C LEU A 49 -5.50 3.45 -5.59
N GLY A 50 -4.98 4.58 -5.15
CA GLY A 50 -5.32 5.14 -3.85
C GLY A 50 -4.30 4.90 -2.74
N PHE A 51 -3.12 4.40 -3.07
CA PHE A 51 -2.02 4.20 -2.11
C PHE A 51 -0.89 5.19 -2.38
N PHE A 52 -0.48 5.92 -1.37
CA PHE A 52 0.58 6.92 -1.52
C PHE A 52 1.64 6.74 -0.43
N VAL A 53 2.83 7.27 -0.71
CA VAL A 53 3.95 7.21 0.20
C VAL A 53 3.78 8.25 1.31
N ASP A 54 3.91 7.80 2.55
CA ASP A 54 3.93 8.69 3.70
C ASP A 54 4.70 8.02 4.84
N ASP A 55 5.53 8.79 5.53
CA ASP A 55 6.26 8.35 6.72
C ASP A 55 7.01 7.02 6.53
N GLY A 56 7.68 6.88 5.38
CA GLY A 56 8.48 5.69 5.09
C GLY A 56 7.71 4.45 4.72
N GLY A 57 6.42 4.60 4.39
CA GLY A 57 5.58 3.47 3.98
C GLY A 57 4.51 3.88 3.00
N PHE A 58 3.61 2.96 2.71
CA PHE A 58 2.44 3.24 1.88
C PHE A 58 1.18 3.23 2.73
N LYS A 59 0.26 4.13 2.42
CA LYS A 59 -1.05 4.17 3.07
C LYS A 59 -2.15 4.60 2.12
N SER A 60 -3.39 4.33 2.51
CA SER A 60 -4.57 4.71 1.75
C SER A 60 -5.66 5.19 2.70
N PHE A 61 -6.30 6.30 2.34
CA PHE A 61 -7.55 6.72 2.99
C PHE A 61 -8.76 6.06 2.34
N ARG A 62 -8.59 5.55 1.12
CA ARG A 62 -9.67 4.98 0.34
C ARG A 62 -10.15 3.63 0.88
N PHE A 63 -9.24 2.83 1.42
CA PHE A 63 -9.54 1.48 1.89
C PHE A 63 -9.43 1.33 3.40
N GLY A 64 -9.26 2.43 4.11
CA GLY A 64 -9.17 2.40 5.56
C GLY A 64 -10.53 2.14 6.19
N SER A 65 -10.51 1.66 7.43
CA SER A 65 -11.72 1.49 8.22
C SER A 65 -11.55 2.19 9.57
N ALA A 66 -12.62 2.81 10.03
CA ALA A 66 -12.63 3.51 11.30
C ALA A 66 -12.59 2.55 12.48
#